data_2295a25d90a8c8fd4fc1347d5fe8d63c
#
_entry.id   2295a25d90a8c8fd4fc1347d5fe8d63c
#
_cell.length_a   1.000
_cell.length_b   1.000
_cell.length_c   1.000
_cell.angle_alpha   90.00
_cell.angle_beta   90.00
_cell.angle_gamma   90.00
#
_symmetry.space_group_name_H-M   'P 1'
#
loop_
_entity.id
_entity.type
_entity.pdbx_description
1 polymer ?
#
loop_
_entity_poly.entity_id
_entity_poly.type
_entity_poly.pdbx_seq_one_letter_code
_entity_poly.pdbx_strand_id
1 'polypeptide(L)'
;MGEVILRDTVVYCAAEQYGLEDLKRLALRKQGLQIGIPADVILRSARFAYDNTPDSDSRLRAHYLALIIRSRKTFKRSGTMQMEMELGSKLYFDLFVAMCNHMDDLTEIR
;
A
#
# COMPACT_ATOMS: atom_id res chain seq x y z
N MET A 1 -11.17 -3.36 19.86
CA MET A 1 -11.65 -2.70 18.64
C MET A 1 -10.82 -3.13 17.46
N GLY A 2 -11.46 -3.38 16.33
CA GLY A 2 -10.74 -3.74 15.12
C GLY A 2 -9.97 -2.58 14.53
N GLU A 3 -9.00 -2.91 13.69
CA GLU A 3 -8.26 -1.91 12.93
C GLU A 3 -9.15 -1.30 11.85
N VAL A 4 -8.96 -0.01 11.55
CA VAL A 4 -9.65 0.65 10.46
C VAL A 4 -8.91 0.36 9.17
N ILE A 5 -9.59 -0.30 8.24
CA ILE A 5 -9.05 -0.61 6.92
C ILE A 5 -9.89 0.10 5.87
N LEU A 6 -9.25 0.69 4.86
CA LEU A 6 -9.97 1.38 3.80
C LEU A 6 -10.94 0.42 3.07
N ARG A 7 -12.19 0.88 2.93
CA ARG A 7 -13.24 0.06 2.34
C ARG A 7 -12.88 -0.43 0.94
N ASP A 8 -12.33 0.45 0.11
CA ASP A 8 -11.99 0.06 -1.27
C ASP A 8 -10.88 -0.97 -1.33
N THR A 9 -9.98 -1.00 -0.33
CA THR A 9 -8.97 -2.04 -0.20
C THR A 9 -9.62 -3.39 0.12
N VAL A 10 -10.58 -3.40 1.05
CA VAL A 10 -11.30 -4.61 1.40
C VAL A 10 -12.08 -5.14 0.19
N VAL A 11 -12.75 -4.24 -0.53
CA VAL A 11 -13.51 -4.62 -1.74
C VAL A 11 -12.56 -5.19 -2.81
N TYR A 12 -11.41 -4.57 -3.03
CA TYR A 12 -10.42 -5.08 -3.99
C TYR A 12 -9.99 -6.49 -3.64
N CYS A 13 -9.65 -6.73 -2.38
CA CYS A 13 -9.19 -8.05 -1.94
C CYS A 13 -10.28 -9.11 -2.06
N ALA A 14 -11.52 -8.76 -1.73
CA ALA A 14 -12.65 -9.67 -1.90
C ALA A 14 -12.89 -9.98 -3.38
N ALA A 15 -12.80 -8.97 -4.24
CA ALA A 15 -12.97 -9.15 -5.68
C ALA A 15 -11.86 -10.04 -6.25
N GLU A 16 -10.63 -9.91 -5.76
CA GLU A 16 -9.53 -10.80 -6.16
C GLU A 16 -9.86 -12.24 -5.80
N GLN A 17 -10.32 -12.46 -4.58
CA GLN A 17 -10.65 -13.79 -4.08
C GLN A 17 -11.73 -14.47 -4.91
N TYR A 18 -12.69 -13.71 -5.40
CA TYR A 18 -13.82 -14.23 -6.17
C TYR A 18 -13.66 -14.08 -7.69
N GLY A 19 -12.52 -13.63 -8.17
CA GLY A 19 -12.24 -13.49 -9.59
C GLY A 19 -13.05 -12.41 -10.30
N LEU A 20 -13.44 -11.35 -9.59
CA LEU A 20 -14.27 -10.27 -10.12
C LEU A 20 -13.39 -9.10 -10.62
N GLU A 21 -12.85 -9.24 -11.82
CA GLU A 21 -11.84 -8.32 -12.35
C GLU A 21 -12.35 -6.87 -12.49
N ASP A 22 -13.58 -6.69 -12.95
CA ASP A 22 -14.14 -5.35 -13.14
C ASP A 22 -14.32 -4.64 -11.80
N LEU A 23 -14.73 -5.37 -10.76
CA LEU A 23 -14.87 -4.82 -9.42
C LEU A 23 -13.51 -4.44 -8.83
N LYS A 24 -12.47 -5.26 -9.09
CA LYS A 24 -11.10 -4.93 -8.68
C LYS A 24 -10.67 -3.59 -9.28
N ARG A 25 -10.87 -3.41 -10.58
CA ARG A 25 -10.48 -2.18 -11.27
C ARG A 25 -11.23 -0.96 -10.72
N LEU A 26 -12.52 -1.13 -10.44
CA LEU A 26 -13.33 -0.05 -9.87
C LEU A 26 -12.83 0.32 -8.47
N ALA A 27 -12.59 -0.68 -7.62
CA ALA A 27 -12.11 -0.46 -6.26
C ALA A 27 -10.76 0.24 -6.25
N LEU A 28 -9.83 -0.18 -7.11
CA LEU A 28 -8.52 0.44 -7.21
C LEU A 28 -8.61 1.90 -7.66
N ARG A 29 -9.47 2.19 -8.64
CA ARG A 29 -9.69 3.55 -9.12
C ARG A 29 -10.27 4.44 -8.03
N LYS A 30 -11.26 3.96 -7.29
CA LYS A 30 -11.87 4.71 -6.20
C LYS A 30 -10.87 5.01 -5.10
N GLN A 31 -10.03 4.03 -4.76
CA GLN A 31 -9.00 4.22 -3.74
C GLN A 31 -8.00 5.29 -4.15
N GLY A 32 -7.64 5.35 -5.44
CA GLY A 32 -6.73 6.36 -5.97
C GLY A 32 -7.25 7.78 -5.86
N LEU A 33 -8.56 7.97 -5.68
CA LEU A 33 -9.18 9.28 -5.55
C LEU A 33 -9.24 9.78 -4.10
N GLN A 34 -8.90 8.94 -3.14
CA GLN A 34 -8.98 9.32 -1.72
C GLN A 34 -7.82 10.21 -1.33
N ILE A 35 -8.13 11.22 -0.50
CA ILE A 35 -7.13 12.18 0.01
C ILE A 35 -7.34 12.34 1.52
N GLY A 36 -6.31 12.85 2.20
CA GLY A 36 -6.40 13.14 3.63
C GLY A 36 -6.50 11.91 4.52
N ILE A 37 -6.00 10.77 4.07
CA ILE A 37 -6.07 9.52 4.84
C ILE A 37 -4.99 9.55 5.92
N PRO A 38 -5.34 9.25 7.19
CA PRO A 38 -4.33 9.18 8.26
C PRO A 38 -3.26 8.11 7.98
N ALA A 39 -2.03 8.40 8.42
CA ALA A 39 -0.89 7.51 8.18
C ALA A 39 -1.11 6.09 8.72
N ASP A 40 -1.69 5.97 9.90
CA ASP A 40 -1.94 4.66 10.50
C ASP A 40 -2.94 3.84 9.68
N VAL A 41 -3.96 4.49 9.10
CA VAL A 41 -4.94 3.82 8.24
C VAL A 41 -4.27 3.35 6.94
N ILE A 42 -3.39 4.18 6.36
CA ILE A 42 -2.66 3.79 5.15
C ILE A 42 -1.80 2.55 5.41
N LEU A 43 -1.04 2.54 6.50
CA LEU A 43 -0.13 1.42 6.79
C LEU A 43 -0.88 0.13 7.09
N ARG A 44 -1.96 0.21 7.85
CA ARG A 44 -2.76 -0.98 8.17
C ARG A 44 -3.49 -1.50 6.94
N SER A 45 -3.99 -0.60 6.10
CA SER A 45 -4.64 -0.99 4.85
C SER A 45 -3.65 -1.62 3.88
N ALA A 46 -2.43 -1.10 3.82
CA ALA A 46 -1.36 -1.67 3.00
C ALA A 46 -1.00 -3.09 3.48
N ARG A 47 -0.89 -3.28 4.80
CA ARG A 47 -0.65 -4.61 5.36
C ARG A 47 -1.78 -5.57 5.02
N PHE A 48 -3.03 -5.12 5.16
CA PHE A 48 -4.20 -5.91 4.78
C PHE A 48 -4.12 -6.32 3.31
N ALA A 49 -3.76 -5.39 2.44
CA ALA A 49 -3.61 -5.66 1.01
C ALA A 49 -2.56 -6.76 0.76
N TYR A 50 -1.41 -6.67 1.43
CA TYR A 50 -0.36 -7.67 1.28
C TYR A 50 -0.78 -9.05 1.80
N ASP A 51 -1.56 -9.07 2.89
CA ASP A 51 -2.01 -10.33 3.48
C ASP A 51 -3.13 -10.99 2.66
N ASN A 52 -3.82 -10.23 1.83
CA ASN A 52 -5.04 -10.69 1.15
C ASN A 52 -4.98 -10.61 -0.38
N THR A 53 -3.78 -10.44 -0.96
CA THR A 53 -3.56 -10.54 -2.39
C THR A 53 -2.38 -11.46 -2.65
N PRO A 54 -2.38 -12.20 -3.78
CA PRO A 54 -1.24 -13.05 -4.12
C PRO A 54 -0.06 -12.21 -4.64
N ASP A 55 1.15 -12.75 -4.57
CA ASP A 55 2.35 -12.07 -5.09
C ASP A 55 2.24 -11.76 -6.58
N SER A 56 1.43 -12.53 -7.31
CA SER A 56 1.20 -12.30 -8.73
C SER A 56 0.35 -11.08 -9.05
N ASP A 57 -0.35 -10.53 -8.06
CA ASP A 57 -1.17 -9.32 -8.24
C ASP A 57 -0.51 -8.15 -7.52
N SER A 58 0.19 -7.32 -8.28
CA SER A 58 0.96 -6.21 -7.74
C SER A 58 0.27 -4.85 -7.83
N ARG A 59 -0.94 -4.77 -8.42
CA ARG A 59 -1.57 -3.48 -8.71
C ARG A 59 -1.88 -2.68 -7.45
N LEU A 60 -2.58 -3.29 -6.51
CA LEU A 60 -2.92 -2.61 -5.25
C LEU A 60 -1.66 -2.38 -4.41
N ARG A 61 -0.76 -3.35 -4.38
CA ARG A 61 0.52 -3.23 -3.66
C ARG A 61 1.33 -2.04 -4.19
N ALA A 62 1.43 -1.91 -5.52
CA ALA A 62 2.16 -0.81 -6.14
C ALA A 62 1.54 0.54 -5.80
N HIS A 63 0.20 0.62 -5.73
CA HIS A 63 -0.50 1.84 -5.31
C HIS A 63 -0.05 2.26 -3.91
N TYR A 64 0.01 1.33 -2.96
CA TYR A 64 0.43 1.65 -1.59
C TYR A 64 1.90 2.03 -1.52
N LEU A 65 2.77 1.34 -2.25
CA LEU A 65 4.19 1.69 -2.28
C LEU A 65 4.40 3.11 -2.78
N ALA A 66 3.72 3.46 -3.88
CA ALA A 66 3.81 4.81 -4.44
C ALA A 66 3.27 5.86 -3.45
N LEU A 67 2.16 5.56 -2.79
CA LEU A 67 1.56 6.48 -1.82
C LEU A 67 2.50 6.74 -0.63
N ILE A 68 3.11 5.68 -0.11
CA ILE A 68 4.05 5.81 1.02
C ILE A 68 5.27 6.62 0.60
N ILE A 69 5.81 6.36 -0.59
CA ILE A 69 6.98 7.09 -1.09
C ILE A 69 6.66 8.57 -1.29
N ARG A 70 5.51 8.90 -1.87
CA ARG A 70 5.08 10.29 -2.03
C ARG A 70 4.91 11.00 -0.70
N SER A 71 4.47 10.28 0.32
CA SER A 71 4.19 10.83 1.66
C SER A 71 5.32 10.52 2.66
N ARG A 72 6.51 10.19 2.17
CA ARG A 72 7.61 9.69 3.02
C ARG A 72 7.97 10.62 4.17
N LYS A 73 7.80 11.92 4.01
CA LYS A 73 8.08 12.88 5.09
C LYS A 73 7.17 12.66 6.29
N THR A 74 5.93 12.25 6.04
CA THR A 74 4.97 11.92 7.10
C THR A 74 5.37 10.62 7.79
N PHE A 75 5.77 9.61 7.01
CA PHE A 75 6.00 8.27 7.54
C PHE A 75 7.34 8.11 8.25
N LYS A 76 8.37 8.85 7.86
CA LYS A 76 9.73 8.65 8.39
C LYS A 76 9.85 8.83 9.90
N ARG A 77 8.88 9.50 10.53
CA ARG A 77 8.87 9.71 11.98
C ARG A 77 7.62 9.14 12.65
N SER A 78 6.90 8.30 11.93
CA SER A 78 5.66 7.72 12.44
C SER A 78 5.95 6.55 13.38
N GLY A 79 5.40 6.60 14.59
CA GLY A 79 5.46 5.47 15.51
C GLY A 79 4.72 4.26 14.99
N THR A 80 3.63 4.48 14.24
CA THR A 80 2.90 3.38 13.59
C THR A 80 3.77 2.69 12.55
N MET A 81 4.56 3.47 11.80
CA MET A 81 5.51 2.90 10.83
C MET A 81 6.49 1.96 11.51
N GLN A 82 7.06 2.39 12.62
CA GLN A 82 8.01 1.56 13.37
C GLN A 82 7.33 0.27 13.85
N MET A 83 6.15 0.38 14.42
CA MET A 83 5.41 -0.78 14.92
C MET A 83 5.08 -1.76 13.79
N GLU A 84 4.63 -1.25 12.65
CA GLU A 84 4.28 -2.10 11.52
C GLU A 84 5.50 -2.80 10.94
N MET A 85 6.63 -2.12 10.88
CA MET A 85 7.88 -2.74 10.43
C MET A 85 8.31 -3.88 11.36
N GLU A 86 8.11 -3.72 12.66
CA GLU A 86 8.42 -4.76 13.64
C GLU A 86 7.53 -5.98 13.50
N LEU A 87 6.31 -5.82 12.98
CA LEU A 87 5.42 -6.94 12.69
C LEU A 87 5.88 -7.80 11.51
N GLY A 88 6.72 -7.26 10.65
CA GLY A 88 7.41 -8.05 9.64
C GLY A 88 6.62 -8.40 8.39
N SER A 89 5.92 -7.46 7.79
CA SER A 89 5.25 -7.67 6.51
C SER A 89 6.22 -7.59 5.35
N LYS A 90 5.98 -8.37 4.29
CA LYS A 90 6.72 -8.28 3.03
C LYS A 90 6.65 -6.86 2.42
N LEU A 91 5.61 -6.10 2.77
CA LEU A 91 5.46 -4.71 2.38
C LEU A 91 6.78 -3.92 2.54
N TYR A 92 7.48 -4.13 3.65
CA TYR A 92 8.65 -3.29 3.96
C TYR A 92 9.88 -3.66 3.15
N PHE A 93 10.02 -4.93 2.79
CA PHE A 93 11.07 -5.31 1.84
C PHE A 93 10.79 -4.69 0.47
N ASP A 94 9.56 -4.82 -0.01
CA ASP A 94 9.16 -4.25 -1.29
C ASP A 94 9.29 -2.73 -1.29
N LEU A 95 8.96 -2.09 -0.16
CA LEU A 95 9.11 -0.64 -0.01
C LEU A 95 10.58 -0.23 -0.12
N PHE A 96 11.48 -0.97 0.52
CA PHE A 96 12.91 -0.70 0.43
C PHE A 96 13.39 -0.77 -1.02
N VAL A 97 13.02 -1.83 -1.74
CA VAL A 97 13.39 -1.99 -3.15
C VAL A 97 12.82 -0.84 -3.99
N ALA A 98 11.55 -0.50 -3.77
CA ALA A 98 10.92 0.60 -4.52
C ALA A 98 11.61 1.94 -4.27
N MET A 99 12.02 2.19 -3.03
CA MET A 99 12.73 3.42 -2.69
C MET A 99 14.11 3.47 -3.34
N CYS A 100 14.83 2.34 -3.36
CA CYS A 100 16.12 2.25 -4.05
C CYS A 100 15.96 2.53 -5.54
N ASN A 101 14.97 1.94 -6.17
CA ASN A 101 14.70 2.17 -7.60
C ASN A 101 14.37 3.64 -7.87
N HIS A 102 13.59 4.27 -6.99
CA HIS A 102 13.26 5.68 -7.13
C HIS A 102 14.52 6.55 -7.05
N MET A 103 15.42 6.27 -6.14
CA MET A 103 16.68 7.01 -6.01
C MET A 103 17.58 6.79 -7.22
N ASP A 104 17.63 5.57 -7.74
CA ASP A 104 18.42 5.26 -8.93
C ASP A 104 17.88 6.03 -10.14
N ASP A 105 16.55 6.07 -10.31
CA ASP A 105 15.92 6.83 -11.40
C ASP A 105 16.29 8.31 -11.33
N LEU A 106 16.28 8.90 -10.14
CA LEU A 106 16.66 10.30 -9.96
C LEU A 106 18.11 10.54 -10.31
N THR A 107 18.99 9.58 -10.04
CA THR A 107 20.40 9.67 -10.37
C THR A 107 20.63 9.59 -11.87
N GLU A 108 19.88 8.75 -12.58
CA GLU A 108 20.03 8.55 -14.03
C GLU A 108 19.53 9.75 -14.85
N ILE A 109 18.65 10.57 -14.30
CA ILE A 109 18.10 11.73 -15.01
C ILE A 109 19.15 12.84 -15.23
N ARG A 110 20.25 12.82 -14.54
CA ARG A 110 21.29 13.83 -14.68
C ARG A 110 22.03 13.78 -16.00
#